data_eee1edaac5fdb773033fff9f92ac6abc
#
_entry.id   eee1edaac5fdb773033fff9f92ac6abc
#
_cell.length_a   1.000
_cell.length_b   1.000
_cell.length_c   1.000
_cell.angle_alpha   90.00
_cell.angle_beta   90.00
_cell.angle_gamma   90.00
#
_symmetry.space_group_name_H-M   'P 1'
#
loop_
_entity.id
_entity.type
_entity.pdbx_description
1 polymer ?
#
loop_
_entity_poly.entity_id
_entity_poly.type
_entity_poly.pdbx_seq_one_letter_code
_entity_poly.pdbx_strand_id
1 'polypeptide(L)'
;MSAYYFSFPLDAKLQQTLDDLLTNHAKGQYADASVPVTLAVGTTDGVIKALALDVIDILKTNGEGAGVLGMLANLLKSTMHTLIKQIMGKVSNAEQDKLAGYLSRRRVMVNGAARFGFSMPDAIGSRFESVLKRIAAGDMTNSREDLTSAMNDFINLSTACFYDEFTGALDLGFVK
;
A
#
# COMPACT_ATOMS: atom_id res chain seq x y z
N MET A 1 -4.89 -0.06 -20.75
CA MET A 1 -4.73 -0.68 -19.42
C MET A 1 -3.26 -0.64 -19.10
N SER A 2 -2.88 -0.22 -17.89
CA SER A 2 -1.47 -0.24 -17.50
C SER A 2 -0.96 -1.69 -17.45
N ALA A 3 0.27 -1.93 -17.93
CA ALA A 3 0.93 -3.23 -17.86
C ALA A 3 1.63 -3.46 -16.50
N TYR A 4 1.76 -2.41 -15.69
CA TYR A 4 2.55 -2.43 -14.45
C TYR A 4 1.68 -2.18 -13.23
N TYR A 5 1.90 -2.99 -12.19
CA TYR A 5 1.18 -2.90 -10.92
C TYR A 5 2.15 -3.02 -9.76
N PHE A 6 1.98 -2.17 -8.75
CA PHE A 6 2.45 -2.49 -7.41
C PHE A 6 1.28 -3.10 -6.64
N SER A 7 1.42 -4.32 -6.16
CA SER A 7 0.32 -4.99 -5.45
C SER A 7 0.82 -6.12 -4.56
N PHE A 8 0.11 -6.36 -3.48
CA PHE A 8 0.34 -7.47 -2.56
C PHE A 8 -0.98 -8.21 -2.28
N PRO A 9 -0.92 -9.52 -1.96
CA PRO A 9 -2.10 -10.27 -1.58
C PRO A 9 -2.55 -9.83 -0.19
N LEU A 10 -3.86 -9.71 0.02
CA LEU A 10 -4.43 -9.69 1.36
C LEU A 10 -4.57 -11.15 1.85
N ASP A 11 -4.53 -11.36 3.16
CA ASP A 11 -4.92 -12.66 3.69
C ASP A 11 -6.41 -12.94 3.39
N ALA A 12 -6.80 -14.22 3.40
CA ALA A 12 -8.14 -14.63 2.96
C ALA A 12 -9.27 -13.95 3.78
N LYS A 13 -9.06 -13.75 5.08
CA LYS A 13 -10.04 -13.10 5.95
C LYS A 13 -10.19 -11.63 5.63
N LEU A 14 -9.07 -10.94 5.43
CA LEU A 14 -9.06 -9.52 5.11
C LEU A 14 -9.65 -9.27 3.70
N GLN A 15 -9.34 -10.15 2.75
CA GLN A 15 -9.93 -10.11 1.41
C GLN A 15 -11.45 -10.27 1.47
N GLN A 16 -11.95 -11.28 2.22
CA GLN A 16 -13.38 -11.48 2.40
C GLN A 16 -14.05 -10.27 3.06
N THR A 17 -13.43 -9.73 4.11
CA THR A 17 -13.94 -8.52 4.80
C THR A 17 -14.03 -7.33 3.85
N LEU A 18 -13.06 -7.14 2.96
CA LEU A 18 -13.06 -6.10 1.93
C LEU A 18 -14.19 -6.31 0.91
N ASP A 19 -14.34 -7.52 0.40
CA ASP A 19 -15.37 -7.86 -0.58
C ASP A 19 -16.78 -7.71 0.01
N ASP A 20 -16.99 -8.11 1.25
CA ASP A 20 -18.25 -7.95 1.98
C ASP A 20 -18.58 -6.47 2.21
N LEU A 21 -17.59 -5.66 2.64
CA LEU A 21 -17.78 -4.22 2.83
C LEU A 21 -18.21 -3.55 1.52
N LEU A 22 -17.50 -3.80 0.42
CA LEU A 22 -17.79 -3.20 -0.88
C LEU A 22 -19.16 -3.67 -1.42
N THR A 23 -19.51 -4.95 -1.22
CA THR A 23 -20.78 -5.52 -1.65
C THR A 23 -21.96 -4.91 -0.86
N ASN A 24 -21.83 -4.77 0.46
CA ASN A 24 -22.85 -4.20 1.32
C ASN A 24 -23.00 -2.69 1.06
N HIS A 25 -21.89 -1.99 0.90
CA HIS A 25 -21.90 -0.56 0.55
C HIS A 25 -22.64 -0.31 -0.78
N ALA A 26 -22.42 -1.14 -1.81
CA ALA A 26 -23.14 -1.05 -3.08
C ALA A 26 -24.67 -1.24 -2.93
N LYS A 27 -25.13 -1.85 -1.83
CA LYS A 27 -26.55 -2.00 -1.47
C LYS A 27 -27.04 -0.89 -0.52
N GLY A 28 -26.23 0.14 -0.25
CA GLY A 28 -26.55 1.21 0.69
C GLY A 28 -26.50 0.80 2.16
N GLN A 29 -25.80 -0.29 2.48
CA GLN A 29 -25.65 -0.80 3.84
C GLN A 29 -24.27 -0.41 4.39
N TYR A 30 -24.26 0.19 5.57
CA TYR A 30 -23.02 0.56 6.27
C TYR A 30 -22.58 -0.53 7.20
N ALA A 31 -21.27 -0.72 7.28
CA ALA A 31 -20.66 -1.71 8.16
C ALA A 31 -20.56 -1.17 9.59
N ASP A 32 -20.47 -2.08 10.56
CA ASP A 32 -20.04 -1.71 11.91
C ASP A 32 -18.68 -1.00 11.89
N ALA A 33 -18.47 0.00 12.75
CA ALA A 33 -17.26 0.81 12.79
C ALA A 33 -15.97 -0.01 12.95
N SER A 34 -16.03 -1.21 13.50
CA SER A 34 -14.88 -2.12 13.64
C SER A 34 -14.39 -2.67 12.29
N VAL A 35 -15.25 -2.77 11.28
CA VAL A 35 -14.91 -3.32 9.96
C VAL A 35 -13.98 -2.39 9.19
N PRO A 36 -14.29 -1.09 9.01
CA PRO A 36 -13.35 -0.13 8.42
C PRO A 36 -12.00 -0.07 9.14
N VAL A 37 -12.00 -0.11 10.48
CA VAL A 37 -10.76 -0.13 11.29
C VAL A 37 -9.93 -1.37 10.97
N THR A 38 -10.55 -2.54 10.93
CA THR A 38 -9.88 -3.80 10.62
C THR A 38 -9.25 -3.76 9.22
N LEU A 39 -9.97 -3.26 8.23
CA LEU A 39 -9.47 -3.11 6.86
C LEU A 39 -8.31 -2.10 6.79
N ALA A 40 -8.44 -0.95 7.43
CA ALA A 40 -7.39 0.06 7.43
C ALA A 40 -6.10 -0.45 8.10
N VAL A 41 -6.21 -1.12 9.25
CA VAL A 41 -5.05 -1.74 9.92
C VAL A 41 -4.43 -2.83 9.04
N GLY A 42 -5.23 -3.76 8.52
CA GLY A 42 -4.72 -4.88 7.73
C GLY A 42 -4.10 -4.46 6.39
N THR A 43 -4.69 -3.49 5.71
CA THR A 43 -4.11 -2.94 4.46
C THR A 43 -2.83 -2.16 4.74
N THR A 44 -2.77 -1.37 5.82
CA THR A 44 -1.54 -0.69 6.26
C THR A 44 -0.42 -1.68 6.58
N ASP A 45 -0.74 -2.78 7.25
CA ASP A 45 0.22 -3.87 7.51
C ASP A 45 0.77 -4.46 6.21
N GLY A 46 -0.10 -4.69 5.24
CA GLY A 46 0.30 -5.16 3.91
C GLY A 46 1.23 -4.19 3.19
N VAL A 47 0.94 -2.89 3.24
CA VAL A 47 1.81 -1.83 2.67
C VAL A 47 3.18 -1.83 3.36
N ILE A 48 3.22 -1.79 4.70
CA ILE A 48 4.49 -1.78 5.46
C ILE A 48 5.29 -3.06 5.19
N LYS A 49 4.60 -4.21 5.14
CA LYS A 49 5.25 -5.47 4.80
C LYS A 49 5.89 -5.41 3.41
N ALA A 50 5.12 -5.05 2.39
CA ALA A 50 5.58 -5.06 1.00
C ALA A 50 6.67 -4.01 0.71
N LEU A 51 6.60 -2.83 1.33
CA LEU A 51 7.54 -1.73 1.08
C LEU A 51 8.78 -1.74 1.99
N ALA A 52 8.70 -2.35 3.17
CA ALA A 52 9.79 -2.31 4.14
C ALA A 52 10.22 -3.70 4.61
N LEU A 53 9.32 -4.50 5.20
CA LEU A 53 9.73 -5.73 5.87
C LEU A 53 10.27 -6.78 4.91
N ASP A 54 9.66 -6.97 3.74
CA ASP A 54 10.12 -7.93 2.74
C ASP A 54 11.50 -7.53 2.19
N VAL A 55 11.76 -6.22 2.02
CA VAL A 55 13.08 -5.69 1.62
C VAL A 55 14.12 -5.93 2.73
N ILE A 56 13.76 -5.66 3.99
CA ILE A 56 14.64 -5.89 5.15
C ILE A 56 15.00 -7.36 5.27
N ASP A 57 14.07 -8.27 5.04
CA ASP A 57 14.32 -9.71 5.10
C ASP A 57 15.25 -10.19 3.97
N ILE A 58 15.16 -9.59 2.78
CA ILE A 58 16.13 -9.82 1.69
C ILE A 58 17.53 -9.34 2.10
N LEU A 59 17.66 -8.14 2.68
CA LEU A 59 18.94 -7.59 3.15
C LEU A 59 19.57 -8.48 4.23
N LYS A 60 18.79 -8.95 5.20
CA LYS A 60 19.26 -9.88 6.23
C LYS A 60 19.78 -11.20 5.64
N THR A 61 19.06 -11.74 4.66
CA THR A 61 19.45 -12.99 3.98
C THR A 61 20.79 -12.84 3.26
N ASN A 62 21.10 -11.64 2.78
CA ASN A 62 22.38 -11.33 2.13
C ASN A 62 23.49 -10.94 3.10
N GLY A 63 23.28 -11.06 4.42
CA GLY A 63 24.28 -10.76 5.45
C GLY A 63 24.43 -9.26 5.76
N GLU A 64 23.53 -8.42 5.28
CA GLU A 64 23.54 -7.00 5.55
C GLU A 64 22.83 -6.67 6.89
N GLY A 65 23.38 -5.73 7.65
CA GLY A 65 22.88 -5.36 8.98
C GLY A 65 21.55 -4.57 8.90
N ALA A 66 20.44 -5.29 8.87
CA ALA A 66 19.09 -4.69 8.76
C ALA A 66 18.35 -4.55 10.12
N GLY A 67 19.03 -4.79 11.25
CA GLY A 67 18.39 -4.82 12.58
C GLY A 67 17.68 -3.51 12.96
N VAL A 68 18.35 -2.37 12.78
CA VAL A 68 17.77 -1.05 13.08
C VAL A 68 16.58 -0.74 12.19
N LEU A 69 16.67 -1.07 10.90
CA LEU A 69 15.55 -0.86 9.95
C LEU A 69 14.34 -1.71 10.33
N GLY A 70 14.56 -2.95 10.79
CA GLY A 70 13.47 -3.80 11.29
C GLY A 70 12.79 -3.23 12.53
N MET A 71 13.56 -2.66 13.47
CA MET A 71 12.99 -1.96 14.63
C MET A 71 12.18 -0.74 14.23
N LEU A 72 12.68 0.08 13.31
CA LEU A 72 11.97 1.26 12.80
C LEU A 72 10.68 0.88 12.07
N ALA A 73 10.70 -0.16 11.24
CA ALA A 73 9.50 -0.64 10.55
C ALA A 73 8.43 -1.14 11.54
N ASN A 74 8.83 -1.86 12.60
CA ASN A 74 7.90 -2.31 13.64
C ASN A 74 7.36 -1.14 14.47
N LEU A 75 8.18 -0.14 14.78
CA LEU A 75 7.73 1.07 15.46
C LEU A 75 6.72 1.83 14.61
N LEU A 76 6.99 2.01 13.31
CA LEU A 76 6.08 2.63 12.36
C LEU A 76 4.74 1.88 12.33
N LYS A 77 4.78 0.56 12.20
CA LYS A 77 3.58 -0.30 12.23
C LYS A 77 2.75 -0.07 13.50
N SER A 78 3.38 -0.13 14.68
CA SER A 78 2.70 0.06 15.97
C SER A 78 2.08 1.46 16.09
N THR A 79 2.81 2.49 15.67
CA THR A 79 2.32 3.87 15.67
C THR A 79 1.12 4.05 14.74
N MET A 80 1.20 3.52 13.51
CA MET A 80 0.12 3.58 12.54
C MET A 80 -1.13 2.86 13.03
N HIS A 81 -1.00 1.68 13.67
CA HIS A 81 -2.15 0.98 14.26
C HIS A 81 -2.84 1.81 15.33
N THR A 82 -2.08 2.48 16.19
CA THR A 82 -2.62 3.33 17.25
C THR A 82 -3.39 4.53 16.64
N LEU A 83 -2.78 5.21 15.68
CA LEU A 83 -3.40 6.33 14.99
C LEU A 83 -4.68 5.93 14.25
N ILE A 84 -4.64 4.84 13.47
CA ILE A 84 -5.81 4.34 12.75
C ILE A 84 -6.96 4.05 13.72
N LYS A 85 -6.70 3.35 14.83
CA LYS A 85 -7.72 3.04 15.82
C LYS A 85 -8.30 4.29 16.49
N GLN A 86 -7.48 5.29 16.77
CA GLN A 86 -7.93 6.55 17.36
C GLN A 86 -8.79 7.36 16.40
N ILE A 87 -8.40 7.44 15.14
CA ILE A 87 -9.07 8.24 14.11
C ILE A 87 -10.35 7.54 13.65
N MET A 88 -10.26 6.26 13.32
CA MET A 88 -11.35 5.51 12.70
C MET A 88 -12.37 4.96 13.69
N GLY A 89 -12.14 5.03 15.00
CA GLY A 89 -13.11 4.61 16.00
C GLY A 89 -14.43 5.39 16.00
N LYS A 90 -14.53 6.46 15.18
CA LYS A 90 -15.70 7.35 15.06
C LYS A 90 -16.09 7.62 13.60
N VAL A 91 -15.76 6.72 12.69
CA VAL A 91 -16.03 6.90 11.25
C VAL A 91 -17.54 7.00 11.00
N SER A 92 -17.98 8.12 10.44
CA SER A 92 -19.36 8.37 10.01
C SER A 92 -19.70 7.62 8.72
N ASN A 93 -21.00 7.53 8.39
CA ASN A 93 -21.44 6.93 7.12
C ASN A 93 -20.84 7.62 5.89
N ALA A 94 -20.75 8.96 5.91
CA ALA A 94 -20.15 9.72 4.82
C ALA A 94 -18.65 9.44 4.64
N GLU A 95 -17.95 9.16 5.74
CA GLU A 95 -16.55 8.74 5.69
C GLU A 95 -16.42 7.28 5.21
N GLN A 96 -17.38 6.41 5.57
CA GLN A 96 -17.44 5.06 5.03
C GLN A 96 -17.64 5.06 3.50
N ASP A 97 -18.46 5.97 2.96
CA ASP A 97 -18.63 6.13 1.51
C ASP A 97 -17.30 6.48 0.82
N LYS A 98 -16.57 7.46 1.38
CA LYS A 98 -15.26 7.86 0.86
C LYS A 98 -14.23 6.73 0.97
N LEU A 99 -14.23 6.03 2.11
CA LEU A 99 -13.33 4.90 2.36
C LEU A 99 -13.62 3.73 1.43
N ALA A 100 -14.88 3.39 1.18
CA ALA A 100 -15.27 2.35 0.23
C ALA A 100 -14.78 2.72 -1.20
N GLY A 101 -14.92 3.99 -1.58
CA GLY A 101 -14.36 4.50 -2.84
C GLY A 101 -12.83 4.35 -2.92
N TYR A 102 -12.11 4.69 -1.85
CA TYR A 102 -10.66 4.49 -1.75
C TYR A 102 -10.30 3.01 -1.89
N LEU A 103 -10.89 2.14 -1.07
CA LEU A 103 -10.62 0.70 -1.07
C LEU A 103 -10.92 0.04 -2.42
N SER A 104 -12.00 0.45 -3.08
CA SER A 104 -12.36 -0.03 -4.42
C SER A 104 -11.28 0.32 -5.46
N ARG A 105 -10.72 1.54 -5.41
CA ARG A 105 -9.62 1.94 -6.31
C ARG A 105 -8.31 1.19 -6.03
N ARG A 106 -8.11 0.75 -4.79
CA ARG A 106 -6.90 -0.03 -4.40
C ARG A 106 -7.03 -1.53 -4.69
N ARG A 107 -8.22 -2.00 -5.05
CA ARG A 107 -8.43 -3.38 -5.47
C ARG A 107 -8.08 -3.54 -6.95
N VAL A 108 -6.93 -4.15 -7.22
CA VAL A 108 -6.43 -4.41 -8.58
C VAL A 108 -6.52 -5.90 -8.93
N MET A 109 -6.76 -6.20 -10.20
CA MET A 109 -6.76 -7.57 -10.69
C MET A 109 -5.42 -7.86 -11.37
N VAL A 110 -4.68 -8.81 -10.85
CA VAL A 110 -3.38 -9.23 -11.39
C VAL A 110 -3.44 -10.74 -11.66
N ASN A 111 -3.31 -11.13 -12.91
CA ASN A 111 -3.39 -12.54 -13.35
C ASN A 111 -4.66 -13.27 -12.86
N GLY A 112 -5.80 -12.58 -12.87
CA GLY A 112 -7.09 -13.12 -12.43
C GLY A 112 -7.31 -13.16 -10.91
N ALA A 113 -6.32 -12.74 -10.10
CA ALA A 113 -6.45 -12.66 -8.64
C ALA A 113 -6.65 -11.21 -8.19
N ALA A 114 -7.58 -11.00 -7.24
CA ALA A 114 -7.75 -9.72 -6.58
C ALA A 114 -6.58 -9.49 -5.61
N ARG A 115 -5.98 -8.29 -5.69
CA ARG A 115 -4.87 -7.87 -4.85
C ARG A 115 -5.10 -6.42 -4.40
N PHE A 116 -4.42 -6.01 -3.36
CA PHE A 116 -4.42 -4.62 -2.91
C PHE A 116 -3.20 -3.88 -3.46
N GLY A 117 -3.42 -2.70 -4.06
CA GLY A 117 -2.33 -1.96 -4.67
C GLY A 117 -2.80 -0.86 -5.62
N PHE A 118 -2.01 -0.58 -6.62
CA PHE A 118 -2.33 0.41 -7.66
C PHE A 118 -1.66 0.06 -8.99
N SER A 119 -2.23 0.55 -10.08
CA SER A 119 -1.57 0.53 -11.38
C SER A 119 -0.52 1.64 -11.44
N MET A 120 0.67 1.31 -11.96
CA MET A 120 1.71 2.31 -12.21
C MET A 120 1.55 2.88 -13.62
N PRO A 121 1.77 4.19 -13.83
CA PRO A 121 1.93 4.74 -15.17
C PRO A 121 3.01 3.98 -15.95
N ASP A 122 2.78 3.73 -17.24
CA ASP A 122 3.70 2.96 -18.07
C ASP A 122 5.10 3.56 -18.11
N ALA A 123 5.23 4.89 -18.03
CA ALA A 123 6.50 5.57 -17.96
C ALA A 123 7.33 5.21 -16.70
N ILE A 124 6.67 5.04 -15.55
CA ILE A 124 7.34 4.63 -14.30
C ILE A 124 7.66 3.14 -14.35
N GLY A 125 6.69 2.30 -14.71
CA GLY A 125 6.87 0.86 -14.77
C GLY A 125 7.95 0.41 -15.76
N SER A 126 7.98 0.98 -16.97
CA SER A 126 9.00 0.67 -17.99
C SER A 126 10.39 1.15 -17.58
N ARG A 127 10.49 2.29 -16.85
CA ARG A 127 11.77 2.74 -16.29
C ARG A 127 12.30 1.74 -15.26
N PHE A 128 11.46 1.27 -14.33
CA PHE A 128 11.83 0.22 -13.38
C PHE A 128 12.30 -1.05 -14.08
N GLU A 129 11.54 -1.54 -15.03
CA GLU A 129 11.88 -2.76 -15.78
C GLU A 129 13.24 -2.60 -16.50
N SER A 130 13.47 -1.45 -17.14
CA SER A 130 14.73 -1.16 -17.82
C SER A 130 15.92 -1.15 -16.85
N VAL A 131 15.77 -0.48 -15.70
CA VAL A 131 16.82 -0.43 -14.68
C VAL A 131 17.12 -1.81 -14.11
N LEU A 132 16.09 -2.59 -13.78
CA LEU A 132 16.28 -3.94 -13.26
C LEU A 132 16.97 -4.86 -14.27
N LYS A 133 16.64 -4.77 -15.56
CA LYS A 133 17.31 -5.53 -16.62
C LYS A 133 18.81 -5.18 -16.72
N ARG A 134 19.17 -3.90 -16.61
CA ARG A 134 20.58 -3.47 -16.64
C ARG A 134 21.33 -3.95 -15.39
N ILE A 135 20.74 -3.84 -14.22
CA ILE A 135 21.32 -4.37 -12.97
C ILE A 135 21.54 -5.89 -13.08
N ALA A 136 20.56 -6.62 -13.58
CA ALA A 136 20.68 -8.06 -13.80
C ALA A 136 21.77 -8.43 -14.83
N ALA A 137 22.09 -7.53 -15.77
CA ALA A 137 23.20 -7.67 -16.72
C ALA A 137 24.56 -7.22 -16.15
N GLY A 138 24.63 -6.80 -14.87
CA GLY A 138 25.88 -6.39 -14.20
C GLY A 138 26.24 -4.91 -14.35
N ASP A 139 25.39 -4.08 -14.98
CA ASP A 139 25.62 -2.64 -15.16
C ASP A 139 25.11 -1.85 -13.93
N MET A 140 25.74 -2.07 -12.78
CA MET A 140 25.38 -1.39 -11.53
C MET A 140 25.73 0.09 -11.51
N THR A 141 26.87 0.45 -12.09
CA THR A 141 27.43 1.82 -12.00
C THR A 141 26.58 2.83 -12.76
N ASN A 142 26.21 2.54 -14.00
CA ASN A 142 25.41 3.44 -14.82
C ASN A 142 23.91 3.38 -14.49
N SER A 143 23.50 2.38 -13.71
CA SER A 143 22.09 2.21 -13.32
C SER A 143 21.71 2.95 -12.03
N ARG A 144 22.69 3.45 -11.25
CA ARG A 144 22.44 4.03 -9.92
C ARG A 144 21.55 5.27 -9.93
N GLU A 145 21.83 6.22 -10.83
CA GLU A 145 21.04 7.46 -10.91
C GLU A 145 19.62 7.18 -11.42
N ASP A 146 19.50 6.33 -12.44
CA ASP A 146 18.21 5.93 -12.98
C ASP A 146 17.39 5.15 -11.95
N LEU A 147 18.04 4.28 -11.14
CA LEU A 147 17.38 3.58 -10.05
C LEU A 147 16.87 4.57 -8.99
N THR A 148 17.71 5.52 -8.59
CA THR A 148 17.33 6.57 -7.63
C THR A 148 16.13 7.38 -8.13
N SER A 149 16.15 7.79 -9.40
CA SER A 149 15.04 8.50 -10.03
C SER A 149 13.75 7.65 -10.07
N ALA A 150 13.87 6.40 -10.50
CA ALA A 150 12.73 5.48 -10.54
C ALA A 150 12.14 5.23 -9.14
N MET A 151 13.00 5.08 -8.13
CA MET A 151 12.57 4.91 -6.73
C MET A 151 11.87 6.15 -6.20
N ASN A 152 12.34 7.36 -6.51
CA ASN A 152 11.68 8.60 -6.11
C ASN A 152 10.28 8.72 -6.74
N ASP A 153 10.15 8.43 -8.03
CA ASP A 153 8.85 8.42 -8.71
C ASP A 153 7.90 7.40 -8.06
N PHE A 154 8.41 6.21 -7.75
CA PHE A 154 7.63 5.16 -7.08
C PHE A 154 7.21 5.55 -5.65
N ILE A 155 8.10 6.15 -4.87
CA ILE A 155 7.81 6.63 -3.52
C ILE A 155 6.73 7.70 -3.57
N ASN A 156 6.85 8.67 -4.47
CA ASN A 156 5.85 9.74 -4.64
C ASN A 156 4.48 9.15 -5.01
N LEU A 157 4.44 8.22 -5.96
CA LEU A 157 3.21 7.56 -6.37
C LEU A 157 2.60 6.72 -5.24
N SER A 158 3.44 5.98 -4.50
CA SER A 158 2.99 5.19 -3.35
C SER A 158 2.43 6.07 -2.23
N THR A 159 3.07 7.20 -1.96
CA THR A 159 2.59 8.20 -0.98
C THR A 159 1.24 8.74 -1.41
N ALA A 160 1.11 9.19 -2.65
CA ALA A 160 -0.17 9.68 -3.17
C ALA A 160 -1.28 8.63 -3.06
N CYS A 161 -1.00 7.38 -3.45
CA CYS A 161 -2.00 6.31 -3.46
C CYS A 161 -2.38 5.80 -2.06
N PHE A 162 -1.42 5.63 -1.17
CA PHE A 162 -1.67 4.98 0.13
C PHE A 162 -1.83 5.96 1.28
N TYR A 163 -1.25 7.14 1.19
CA TYR A 163 -1.34 8.14 2.25
C TYR A 163 -2.30 9.27 1.90
N ASP A 164 -2.08 10.01 0.81
CA ASP A 164 -2.87 11.20 0.51
C ASP A 164 -4.33 10.84 0.20
N GLU A 165 -4.58 9.79 -0.58
CA GLU A 165 -5.94 9.35 -0.87
C GLU A 165 -6.65 8.77 0.36
N PHE A 166 -5.91 8.04 1.23
CA PHE A 166 -6.48 7.50 2.46
C PHE A 166 -6.84 8.61 3.46
N THR A 167 -5.93 9.56 3.69
CA THR A 167 -6.19 10.69 4.60
C THR A 167 -7.28 11.61 4.07
N GLY A 168 -7.32 11.82 2.74
CA GLY A 168 -8.39 12.56 2.09
C GLY A 168 -9.76 11.86 2.18
N ALA A 169 -9.78 10.53 2.17
CA ALA A 169 -11.02 9.77 2.38
C ALA A 169 -11.60 9.94 3.80
N LEU A 170 -10.75 10.13 4.80
CA LEU A 170 -11.15 10.27 6.19
C LEU A 170 -11.32 11.74 6.65
N ASP A 171 -11.18 12.70 5.72
CA ASP A 171 -11.26 14.14 6.00
C ASP A 171 -10.35 14.57 7.17
N LEU A 172 -9.19 13.90 7.27
CA LEU A 172 -8.20 14.17 8.29
C LEU A 172 -7.51 15.50 7.98
N GLY A 173 -8.12 16.62 8.37
CA GLY A 173 -7.60 17.97 8.19
C GLY A 173 -6.28 18.27 8.92
N PHE A 174 -5.46 17.26 9.18
CA PHE A 174 -4.20 17.37 9.91
C PHE A 174 -2.99 17.65 9.03
N VAL A 175 -3.15 17.66 7.72
CA VAL A 175 -2.01 17.91 6.83
C VAL A 175 -2.35 18.98 5.82
N LYS A 176 -2.21 20.20 6.24
CA LYS A 176 -1.86 21.34 5.39
C LYS A 176 -0.57 21.93 5.88
#